data_a25e746b904ba5ed8e0ec54db5e42cb8
#
_entry.id   a25e746b904ba5ed8e0ec54db5e42cb8
#
_cell.length_a   1.000
_cell.length_b   1.000
_cell.length_c   1.000
_cell.angle_alpha   90.00
_cell.angle_beta   90.00
_cell.angle_gamma   90.00
#
_symmetry.space_group_name_H-M   'P 1'
#
loop_
_entity.id
_entity.type
_entity.pdbx_description
1 polymer ?
#
loop_
_entity_poly.entity_id
_entity_poly.type
_entity_poly.pdbx_seq_one_letter_code
_entity_poly.pdbx_strand_id
1 'polypeptide(L)'
;AEDSPCISAKSGLNVEEVLERIVTDLPAPNGDENAKTTCLIFDSYYDNYKGAVAYVRVMDGTLKVGDEILLMATGTTYTIAEVGYFAPGQYLPTKEIKAGEVGYIAASIKSLTDIHVGDTITLKNNPADNPLPGYKKVTPMVYCGLYPVDGSEYENLKIALEKLKLNDAALEYEPETSAALGFGFRCGFLGLLHLEIIEERLDREFDLGLITTAP
;
A
#
# COMPACT_ATOMS: atom_id res chain seq x y z
N ALA A 1 -1.31 -20.59 23.67
CA ALA A 1 -2.65 -21.11 23.31
C ALA A 1 -3.48 -21.48 24.56
N GLU A 2 -2.82 -21.96 25.63
CA GLU A 2 -3.51 -22.39 26.88
C GLU A 2 -4.20 -21.22 27.61
N ASP A 3 -3.66 -20.00 27.49
CA ASP A 3 -4.20 -18.80 28.14
C ASP A 3 -5.10 -17.94 27.22
N SER A 4 -5.42 -18.41 26.02
CA SER A 4 -6.26 -17.63 25.10
C SER A 4 -7.73 -17.80 25.46
N PRO A 5 -8.53 -16.69 25.55
CA PRO A 5 -9.96 -16.79 25.83
C PRO A 5 -10.69 -17.49 24.70
N CYS A 6 -11.55 -18.43 25.07
CA CYS A 6 -12.44 -19.10 24.12
C CYS A 6 -13.64 -18.20 23.82
N ILE A 7 -13.82 -17.80 22.57
CA ILE A 7 -14.88 -16.89 22.16
C ILE A 7 -15.88 -17.51 21.19
N SER A 8 -17.05 -16.90 21.11
CA SER A 8 -18.01 -17.13 20.04
C SER A 8 -18.39 -15.78 19.41
N ALA A 9 -17.87 -15.52 18.21
CA ALA A 9 -18.23 -14.31 17.48
C ALA A 9 -19.75 -14.22 17.19
N LYS A 10 -20.41 -15.36 16.98
CA LYS A 10 -21.84 -15.41 16.68
C LYS A 10 -22.71 -14.97 17.86
N SER A 11 -22.37 -15.35 19.09
CA SER A 11 -23.15 -15.03 20.30
C SER A 11 -22.56 -13.87 21.10
N GLY A 12 -21.37 -13.36 20.75
CA GLY A 12 -20.67 -12.34 21.52
C GLY A 12 -19.97 -12.85 22.79
N LEU A 13 -20.01 -14.17 23.03
CA LEU A 13 -19.43 -14.75 24.24
C LEU A 13 -17.93 -14.43 24.34
N ASN A 14 -17.50 -13.89 25.49
CA ASN A 14 -16.09 -13.55 25.83
C ASN A 14 -15.40 -12.60 24.84
N VAL A 15 -16.12 -11.90 23.96
CA VAL A 15 -15.51 -10.91 23.03
C VAL A 15 -14.91 -9.73 23.81
N GLU A 16 -15.61 -9.24 24.86
CA GLU A 16 -15.10 -8.19 25.75
C GLU A 16 -13.78 -8.59 26.42
N GLU A 17 -13.65 -9.86 26.86
CA GLU A 17 -12.42 -10.35 27.48
C GLU A 17 -11.22 -10.24 26.51
N VAL A 18 -11.43 -10.49 25.22
CA VAL A 18 -10.35 -10.32 24.20
C VAL A 18 -9.99 -8.85 24.07
N LEU A 19 -10.96 -7.94 24.05
CA LEU A 19 -10.71 -6.50 23.96
C LEU A 19 -9.95 -5.98 25.18
N GLU A 20 -10.34 -6.40 26.39
CA GLU A 20 -9.64 -6.06 27.63
C GLU A 20 -8.19 -6.59 27.62
N ARG A 21 -7.97 -7.81 27.15
CA ARG A 21 -6.63 -8.38 27.04
C ARG A 21 -5.76 -7.66 25.98
N ILE A 22 -6.34 -7.18 24.91
CA ILE A 22 -5.60 -6.33 23.95
C ILE A 22 -5.08 -5.07 24.67
N VAL A 23 -5.88 -4.43 25.50
CA VAL A 23 -5.49 -3.22 26.22
C VAL A 23 -4.46 -3.51 27.32
N THR A 24 -4.59 -4.64 28.01
CA THR A 24 -3.74 -4.97 29.17
C THR A 24 -2.44 -5.65 28.79
N ASP A 25 -2.47 -6.54 27.80
CA ASP A 25 -1.37 -7.44 27.47
C ASP A 25 -0.46 -6.91 26.33
N LEU A 26 -0.98 -6.07 25.43
CA LEU A 26 -0.20 -5.51 24.34
C LEU A 26 0.51 -4.22 24.78
N PRO A 27 1.85 -4.12 24.55
CA PRO A 27 2.57 -2.89 24.84
C PRO A 27 2.11 -1.76 23.92
N ALA A 28 2.08 -0.54 24.44
CA ALA A 28 1.85 0.66 23.62
C ALA A 28 2.95 0.80 22.55
N PRO A 29 2.65 1.44 21.41
CA PRO A 29 3.66 1.74 20.41
C PRO A 29 4.85 2.51 21.01
N ASN A 30 6.07 2.11 20.64
CA ASN A 30 7.26 2.85 20.98
C ASN A 30 7.48 3.98 19.97
N GLY A 31 8.12 5.07 20.38
CA GLY A 31 8.50 6.17 19.52
C GLY A 31 8.71 7.46 20.31
N ASP A 32 9.51 8.36 19.79
CA ASP A 32 9.77 9.67 20.36
C ASP A 32 9.24 10.76 19.40
N GLU A 33 8.23 11.52 19.84
CA GLU A 33 7.64 12.61 19.05
C GLU A 33 8.63 13.74 18.72
N ASN A 34 9.74 13.86 19.47
CA ASN A 34 10.76 14.89 19.29
C ASN A 34 12.00 14.42 18.51
N ALA A 35 12.06 13.12 18.17
CA ALA A 35 13.15 12.59 17.37
C ALA A 35 13.03 12.99 15.88
N LYS A 36 14.06 12.68 15.09
CA LYS A 36 13.99 12.81 13.63
C LYS A 36 12.82 11.98 13.10
N THR A 37 11.99 12.60 12.29
CA THR A 37 10.79 11.92 11.77
C THR A 37 11.15 10.75 10.87
N THR A 38 10.64 9.59 11.22
CA THR A 38 10.68 8.36 10.42
C THR A 38 9.29 7.75 10.31
N CYS A 39 8.88 7.45 9.10
CA CYS A 39 7.55 6.93 8.79
C CYS A 39 7.67 5.79 7.80
N LEU A 40 7.04 4.66 8.08
CA LEU A 40 7.02 3.52 7.17
C LEU A 40 5.76 3.56 6.32
N ILE A 41 5.92 3.48 5.00
CA ILE A 41 4.81 3.24 4.08
C ILE A 41 4.47 1.75 4.12
N PHE A 42 3.27 1.39 4.58
CA PHE A 42 2.85 -0.01 4.62
C PHE A 42 1.83 -0.36 3.54
N ASP A 43 1.17 0.64 2.95
CA ASP A 43 0.26 0.49 1.81
C ASP A 43 0.13 1.82 1.07
N SER A 44 -0.48 1.81 -0.11
CA SER A 44 -0.80 3.02 -0.84
C SER A 44 -2.05 2.82 -1.71
N TYR A 45 -2.73 3.92 -1.98
CA TYR A 45 -3.95 3.92 -2.78
C TYR A 45 -3.91 5.11 -3.75
N TYR A 46 -4.43 4.89 -4.95
CA TYR A 46 -4.55 5.97 -5.92
C TYR A 46 -5.96 6.58 -5.89
N ASP A 47 -6.02 7.85 -5.53
CA ASP A 47 -7.24 8.66 -5.57
C ASP A 47 -7.19 9.58 -6.80
N ASN A 48 -8.28 9.64 -7.57
CA ASN A 48 -8.33 10.44 -8.79
C ASN A 48 -8.21 11.96 -8.54
N TYR A 49 -8.50 12.41 -7.32
CA TYR A 49 -8.46 13.83 -6.93
C TYR A 49 -7.21 14.19 -6.12
N LYS A 50 -6.79 13.30 -5.22
CA LYS A 50 -5.65 13.53 -4.31
C LYS A 50 -4.32 13.01 -4.89
N GLY A 51 -4.35 12.20 -5.94
CA GLY A 51 -3.20 11.47 -6.44
C GLY A 51 -2.91 10.23 -5.58
N ALA A 52 -1.65 9.83 -5.50
CA ALA A 52 -1.28 8.72 -4.65
C ALA A 52 -1.33 9.13 -3.16
N VAL A 53 -2.07 8.35 -2.38
CA VAL A 53 -2.23 8.48 -0.93
C VAL A 53 -1.41 7.37 -0.29
N ALA A 54 -0.41 7.72 0.50
CA ALA A 54 0.41 6.76 1.25
C ALA A 54 -0.21 6.46 2.61
N TYR A 55 -0.32 5.18 2.94
CA TYR A 55 -0.72 4.70 4.26
C TYR A 55 0.54 4.48 5.08
N VAL A 56 0.62 5.14 6.22
CA VAL A 56 1.86 5.27 6.95
C VAL A 56 1.71 4.95 8.43
N ARG A 57 2.78 4.39 8.98
CA ARG A 57 3.00 4.30 10.41
C ARG A 57 4.14 5.23 10.80
N VAL A 58 3.87 6.20 11.63
CA VAL A 58 4.91 7.07 12.20
C VAL A 58 5.65 6.30 13.28
N MET A 59 6.95 6.07 13.07
CA MET A 59 7.80 5.38 14.04
C MET A 59 8.36 6.37 15.06
N ASP A 60 8.91 7.49 14.57
CA ASP A 60 9.44 8.59 15.38
C ASP A 60 9.07 9.93 14.77
N GLY A 61 9.10 10.97 15.58
CA GLY A 61 8.83 12.35 15.16
C GLY A 61 7.35 12.64 14.94
N THR A 62 7.10 13.65 14.13
CA THR A 62 5.76 14.15 13.81
C THR A 62 5.72 14.60 12.36
N LEU A 63 4.62 14.34 11.66
CA LEU A 63 4.32 14.83 10.31
C LEU A 63 3.13 15.78 10.36
N LYS A 64 3.24 16.92 9.68
CA LYS A 64 2.22 17.97 9.64
C LYS A 64 1.85 18.36 8.22
N VAL A 65 0.66 18.90 8.07
CA VAL A 65 0.27 19.55 6.82
C VAL A 65 1.23 20.69 6.52
N GLY A 66 1.75 20.74 5.29
CA GLY A 66 2.73 21.73 4.82
C GLY A 66 4.20 21.32 4.98
N ASP A 67 4.50 20.21 5.65
CA ASP A 67 5.87 19.72 5.75
C ASP A 67 6.40 19.26 4.38
N GLU A 68 7.67 19.56 4.09
CA GLU A 68 8.39 18.96 2.97
C GLU A 68 8.98 17.61 3.40
N ILE A 69 8.50 16.55 2.80
CA ILE A 69 8.96 15.18 3.03
C ILE A 69 9.94 14.72 1.96
N LEU A 70 10.79 13.77 2.33
CA LEU A 70 11.71 13.05 1.48
C LEU A 70 11.37 11.57 1.52
N LEU A 71 11.14 10.97 0.35
CA LEU A 71 11.05 9.52 0.15
C LEU A 71 12.47 8.96 0.04
N MET A 72 12.90 8.12 0.97
CA MET A 72 14.32 7.75 1.07
C MET A 72 14.76 6.77 -0.01
N ALA A 73 13.86 5.96 -0.58
CA ALA A 73 14.18 5.01 -1.64
C ALA A 73 14.44 5.71 -2.99
N THR A 74 13.64 6.73 -3.33
CA THR A 74 13.72 7.44 -4.62
C THR A 74 14.49 8.75 -4.53
N GLY A 75 14.65 9.33 -3.33
CA GLY A 75 15.23 10.65 -3.12
C GLY A 75 14.31 11.80 -3.55
N THR A 76 13.06 11.50 -3.89
CA THR A 76 12.08 12.53 -4.31
C THR A 76 11.47 13.25 -3.11
N THR A 77 11.11 14.51 -3.31
CA THR A 77 10.55 15.36 -2.26
C THR A 77 9.16 15.85 -2.63
N TYR A 78 8.27 15.88 -1.64
CA TYR A 78 6.90 16.33 -1.79
C TYR A 78 6.49 17.19 -0.61
N THR A 79 5.46 18.04 -0.80
CA THR A 79 4.84 18.80 0.28
C THR A 79 3.55 18.12 0.69
N ILE A 80 3.37 17.88 1.98
CA ILE A 80 2.15 17.29 2.53
C ILE A 80 0.97 18.25 2.34
N ALA A 81 -0.02 17.85 1.57
CA ALA A 81 -1.27 18.59 1.40
C ALA A 81 -2.29 18.21 2.49
N GLU A 82 -2.31 16.96 2.91
CA GLU A 82 -3.25 16.44 3.90
C GLU A 82 -2.64 15.27 4.66
N VAL A 83 -2.92 15.19 5.96
CA VAL A 83 -2.67 14.02 6.83
C VAL A 83 -3.94 13.68 7.59
N GLY A 84 -4.08 12.45 8.01
CA GLY A 84 -5.25 12.07 8.82
C GLY A 84 -5.27 10.60 9.22
N TYR A 85 -6.38 10.21 9.82
CA TYR A 85 -6.64 8.87 10.31
C TYR A 85 -7.69 8.16 9.45
N PHE A 86 -7.78 6.85 9.62
CA PHE A 86 -8.81 6.04 9.00
C PHE A 86 -10.02 5.89 9.92
N ALA A 87 -11.20 5.98 9.34
CA ALA A 87 -12.43 5.53 9.96
C ALA A 87 -13.18 4.61 8.98
N PRO A 88 -14.15 3.79 9.43
CA PRO A 88 -14.89 2.93 8.52
C PRO A 88 -15.52 3.72 7.37
N GLY A 89 -15.05 3.44 6.15
CA GLY A 89 -15.54 4.06 4.91
C GLY A 89 -15.17 5.53 4.70
N GLN A 90 -14.31 6.13 5.53
CA GLN A 90 -13.92 7.55 5.36
C GLN A 90 -12.52 7.85 5.89
N TYR A 91 -11.95 8.93 5.37
CA TYR A 91 -10.73 9.54 5.88
C TYR A 91 -11.08 10.70 6.82
N LEU A 92 -10.37 10.79 7.96
CA LEU A 92 -10.51 11.86 8.95
C LEU A 92 -9.28 12.75 8.92
N PRO A 93 -9.31 13.88 8.18
CA PRO A 93 -8.19 14.81 8.14
C PRO A 93 -7.86 15.38 9.51
N THR A 94 -6.56 15.53 9.79
CA THR A 94 -6.04 16.18 11.00
C THR A 94 -4.94 17.16 10.65
N LYS A 95 -4.43 17.88 11.63
CA LYS A 95 -3.30 18.82 11.43
C LYS A 95 -1.96 18.12 11.43
N GLU A 96 -1.83 17.06 12.19
CA GLU A 96 -0.59 16.30 12.39
C GLU A 96 -0.86 14.86 12.76
N ILE A 97 0.10 13.98 12.51
CA ILE A 97 0.19 12.60 13.01
C ILE A 97 1.56 12.41 13.66
N LYS A 98 1.61 11.64 14.77
CA LYS A 98 2.76 11.55 15.67
C LYS A 98 3.30 10.13 15.79
N ALA A 99 4.47 10.03 16.41
CA ALA A 99 5.10 8.74 16.73
C ALA A 99 4.11 7.76 17.39
N GLY A 100 4.09 6.52 16.88
CA GLY A 100 3.19 5.46 17.30
C GLY A 100 1.84 5.42 16.58
N GLU A 101 1.47 6.47 15.85
CA GLU A 101 0.19 6.57 15.15
C GLU A 101 0.26 5.98 13.73
N VAL A 102 -0.89 5.49 13.29
CA VAL A 102 -1.13 4.99 11.94
C VAL A 102 -2.15 5.90 11.25
N GLY A 103 -1.84 6.32 10.04
CA GLY A 103 -2.69 7.21 9.29
C GLY A 103 -2.34 7.26 7.81
N TYR A 104 -2.77 8.30 7.12
CA TYR A 104 -2.48 8.51 5.72
C TYR A 104 -1.87 9.88 5.46
N ILE A 105 -1.15 9.98 4.33
CA ILE A 105 -0.57 11.20 3.79
C ILE A 105 -0.99 11.34 2.35
N ALA A 106 -1.50 12.52 1.98
CA ALA A 106 -1.67 12.95 0.61
C ALA A 106 -0.72 14.12 0.33
N ALA A 107 0.18 13.95 -0.62
CA ALA A 107 1.22 14.93 -0.96
C ALA A 107 1.21 15.29 -2.45
N SER A 108 0.05 15.16 -3.12
CA SER A 108 -0.11 15.44 -4.56
C SER A 108 0.91 14.71 -5.44
N ILE A 109 1.25 13.49 -5.04
CA ILE A 109 2.21 12.65 -5.75
C ILE A 109 1.57 12.18 -7.05
N LYS A 110 2.08 12.66 -8.17
CA LYS A 110 1.53 12.35 -9.50
C LYS A 110 2.17 11.13 -10.14
N SER A 111 3.43 10.86 -9.79
CA SER A 111 4.17 9.71 -10.30
C SER A 111 3.89 8.50 -9.40
N LEU A 112 3.23 7.49 -9.95
CA LEU A 112 2.95 6.23 -9.25
C LEU A 112 4.22 5.44 -8.96
N THR A 113 5.31 5.72 -9.69
CA THR A 113 6.61 5.07 -9.51
C THR A 113 7.41 5.61 -8.32
N ASP A 114 6.96 6.69 -7.69
CA ASP A 114 7.70 7.30 -6.59
C ASP A 114 7.31 6.74 -5.21
N ILE A 115 6.13 6.16 -5.09
CA ILE A 115 5.69 5.51 -3.84
C ILE A 115 5.95 4.01 -3.92
N HIS A 116 6.67 3.51 -2.92
CA HIS A 116 6.89 2.08 -2.74
C HIS A 116 6.51 1.66 -1.34
N VAL A 117 5.73 0.58 -1.24
CA VAL A 117 5.45 -0.07 0.05
C VAL A 117 6.76 -0.56 0.65
N GLY A 118 6.99 -0.21 1.92
CA GLY A 118 8.26 -0.47 2.62
C GLY A 118 9.26 0.67 2.56
N ASP A 119 8.97 1.77 1.82
CA ASP A 119 9.84 2.95 1.84
C ASP A 119 9.68 3.75 3.13
N THR A 120 10.70 4.54 3.41
CA THR A 120 10.75 5.44 4.57
C THR A 120 10.51 6.87 4.14
N ILE A 121 9.57 7.52 4.80
CA ILE A 121 9.36 8.96 4.71
C ILE A 121 10.09 9.64 5.87
N THR A 122 10.81 10.72 5.57
CA THR A 122 11.42 11.60 6.56
C THR A 122 11.20 13.07 6.19
N LEU A 123 11.52 13.99 7.10
CA LEU A 123 11.48 15.43 6.80
C LEU A 123 12.71 15.84 5.98
N LYS A 124 12.51 16.59 4.91
CA LYS A 124 13.58 17.08 4.03
C LYS A 124 14.59 17.99 4.75
N ASN A 125 14.09 18.82 5.66
CA ASN A 125 14.92 19.78 6.43
C ASN A 125 15.67 19.17 7.61
N ASN A 126 15.26 17.97 8.07
CA ASN A 126 15.91 17.22 9.15
C ASN A 126 15.80 15.71 8.87
N PRO A 127 16.49 15.21 7.83
CA PRO A 127 16.31 13.83 7.41
C PRO A 127 16.88 12.83 8.42
N ALA A 128 16.26 11.67 8.47
CA ALA A 128 16.78 10.53 9.20
C ALA A 128 18.09 10.04 8.57
N ASP A 129 18.97 9.48 9.39
CA ASP A 129 20.30 9.04 8.93
C ASP A 129 20.22 7.74 8.14
N ASN A 130 19.25 6.87 8.45
CA ASN A 130 19.05 5.58 7.79
C ASN A 130 17.57 5.33 7.54
N PRO A 131 17.22 4.63 6.44
CA PRO A 131 15.86 4.18 6.23
C PRO A 131 15.47 3.11 7.27
N LEU A 132 14.18 3.01 7.54
CA LEU A 132 13.62 1.92 8.33
C LEU A 132 13.83 0.58 7.62
N PRO A 133 13.90 -0.55 8.34
CA PRO A 133 13.85 -1.86 7.73
C PRO A 133 12.52 -2.00 6.97
N GLY A 134 12.60 -1.96 5.64
CA GLY A 134 11.42 -2.15 4.78
C GLY A 134 10.96 -3.59 4.72
N TYR A 135 9.89 -3.84 3.97
CA TYR A 135 9.44 -5.20 3.70
C TYR A 135 10.41 -5.91 2.75
N LYS A 136 10.59 -7.22 2.97
CA LYS A 136 11.36 -8.04 2.03
C LYS A 136 10.63 -8.12 0.70
N LYS A 137 11.33 -7.83 -0.40
CA LYS A 137 10.79 -8.06 -1.73
C LYS A 137 10.53 -9.56 -1.92
N VAL A 138 9.29 -9.93 -2.22
CA VAL A 138 8.92 -11.30 -2.51
C VAL A 138 9.09 -11.55 -4.01
N THR A 139 9.71 -12.65 -4.37
CA THR A 139 9.91 -13.03 -5.77
C THR A 139 8.67 -13.75 -6.29
N PRO A 140 8.13 -13.38 -7.46
CA PRO A 140 7.05 -14.11 -8.09
C PRO A 140 7.41 -15.58 -8.36
N MET A 141 6.43 -16.47 -8.20
CA MET A 141 6.59 -17.90 -8.40
C MET A 141 5.83 -18.42 -9.64
N VAL A 142 4.82 -17.68 -10.10
CA VAL A 142 3.99 -18.02 -11.26
C VAL A 142 4.03 -16.85 -12.23
N TYR A 143 4.22 -17.15 -13.51
CA TYR A 143 4.24 -16.14 -14.57
C TYR A 143 3.20 -16.50 -15.63
N CYS A 144 2.34 -15.52 -15.97
CA CYS A 144 1.32 -15.65 -17.01
C CYS A 144 1.29 -14.40 -17.88
N GLY A 145 0.92 -14.56 -19.14
CA GLY A 145 0.61 -13.42 -20.00
C GLY A 145 -0.83 -12.97 -19.76
N LEU A 146 -1.05 -11.69 -19.56
CA LEU A 146 -2.35 -11.03 -19.52
C LEU A 146 -2.54 -10.21 -20.78
N TYR A 147 -3.58 -10.50 -21.54
CA TYR A 147 -3.91 -9.84 -22.79
C TYR A 147 -5.35 -9.32 -22.74
N PRO A 148 -5.63 -8.07 -23.14
CA PRO A 148 -7.00 -7.61 -23.24
C PRO A 148 -7.74 -8.36 -24.35
N VAL A 149 -9.03 -8.66 -24.11
CA VAL A 149 -9.91 -9.28 -25.14
C VAL A 149 -10.02 -8.37 -26.37
N ASP A 150 -10.13 -7.06 -26.15
CA ASP A 150 -10.06 -6.04 -27.18
C ASP A 150 -8.67 -5.38 -27.18
N GLY A 151 -7.93 -5.52 -28.27
CA GLY A 151 -6.58 -4.96 -28.40
C GLY A 151 -6.50 -3.42 -28.23
N SER A 152 -7.62 -2.71 -28.39
CA SER A 152 -7.70 -1.27 -28.13
C SER A 152 -7.59 -0.92 -26.64
N GLU A 153 -7.83 -1.89 -25.74
CA GLU A 153 -7.77 -1.73 -24.28
C GLU A 153 -6.34 -1.90 -23.69
N TYR A 154 -5.32 -2.07 -24.54
CA TYR A 154 -3.94 -2.26 -24.06
C TYR A 154 -3.45 -1.14 -23.15
N GLU A 155 -3.70 0.13 -23.49
CA GLU A 155 -3.29 1.27 -22.67
C GLU A 155 -4.08 1.34 -21.34
N ASN A 156 -5.37 0.94 -21.37
CA ASN A 156 -6.19 0.87 -20.16
C ASN A 156 -5.69 -0.25 -19.24
N LEU A 157 -5.30 -1.41 -19.78
CA LEU A 157 -4.69 -2.49 -19.01
C LEU A 157 -3.36 -2.04 -18.37
N LYS A 158 -2.53 -1.31 -19.10
CA LYS A 158 -1.28 -0.76 -18.58
C LYS A 158 -1.54 0.15 -17.37
N ILE A 159 -2.45 1.11 -17.51
CA ILE A 159 -2.83 2.05 -16.42
C ILE A 159 -3.39 1.28 -15.22
N ALA A 160 -4.22 0.25 -15.47
CA ALA A 160 -4.78 -0.58 -14.41
C ALA A 160 -3.68 -1.33 -13.64
N LEU A 161 -2.73 -1.96 -14.34
CA LEU A 161 -1.59 -2.65 -13.71
C LEU A 161 -0.69 -1.68 -12.91
N GLU A 162 -0.44 -0.46 -13.43
CA GLU A 162 0.28 0.58 -12.71
C GLU A 162 -0.41 0.95 -11.39
N LYS A 163 -1.73 1.09 -11.41
CA LYS A 163 -2.53 1.38 -10.21
C LYS A 163 -2.56 0.22 -9.23
N LEU A 164 -2.72 -1.02 -9.70
CA LEU A 164 -2.70 -2.21 -8.84
C LEU A 164 -1.35 -2.39 -8.15
N LYS A 165 -0.25 -2.11 -8.85
CA LYS A 165 1.10 -2.23 -8.31
C LYS A 165 1.36 -1.31 -7.11
N LEU A 166 0.59 -0.24 -6.94
CA LEU A 166 0.73 0.66 -5.78
C LEU A 166 0.44 -0.04 -4.46
N ASN A 167 -0.59 -0.87 -4.43
CA ASN A 167 -1.00 -1.59 -3.21
C ASN A 167 -0.69 -3.10 -3.28
N ASP A 168 -0.03 -3.54 -4.34
CA ASP A 168 0.45 -4.91 -4.48
C ASP A 168 1.92 -4.92 -4.90
N ALA A 169 2.81 -4.82 -3.91
CA ALA A 169 4.26 -4.80 -4.12
C ALA A 169 4.81 -6.10 -4.72
N ALA A 170 4.03 -7.18 -4.68
CA ALA A 170 4.40 -8.48 -5.23
C ALA A 170 4.08 -8.62 -6.72
N LEU A 171 3.18 -7.77 -7.25
CA LEU A 171 2.85 -7.76 -8.67
C LEU A 171 4.02 -7.21 -9.49
N GLU A 172 4.60 -8.05 -10.32
CA GLU A 172 5.58 -7.64 -11.33
C GLU A 172 4.98 -7.81 -12.72
N TYR A 173 5.25 -6.89 -13.64
CA TYR A 173 4.81 -7.01 -15.02
C TYR A 173 5.79 -6.35 -15.97
N GLU A 174 5.88 -6.89 -17.16
CA GLU A 174 6.65 -6.37 -18.29
C GLU A 174 5.84 -6.47 -19.59
N PRO A 175 6.00 -5.55 -20.54
CA PRO A 175 5.32 -5.64 -21.83
C PRO A 175 5.68 -6.94 -22.55
N GLU A 176 4.68 -7.58 -23.12
CA GLU A 176 4.83 -8.80 -23.92
C GLU A 176 3.99 -8.72 -25.21
N THR A 177 4.43 -9.38 -26.24
CA THR A 177 3.70 -9.46 -27.51
C THR A 177 3.52 -10.90 -27.92
N SER A 178 2.27 -11.29 -28.18
CA SER A 178 1.92 -12.59 -28.71
C SER A 178 1.50 -12.49 -30.19
N ALA A 179 1.96 -13.40 -31.03
CA ALA A 179 1.56 -13.45 -32.43
C ALA A 179 0.05 -13.70 -32.61
N ALA A 180 -0.58 -14.40 -31.63
CA ALA A 180 -2.00 -14.75 -31.67
C ALA A 180 -2.89 -13.74 -30.92
N LEU A 181 -2.40 -13.15 -29.81
CA LEU A 181 -3.19 -12.32 -28.90
C LEU A 181 -2.85 -10.82 -28.98
N GLY A 182 -1.79 -10.46 -29.73
CA GLY A 182 -1.36 -9.06 -29.83
C GLY A 182 -0.52 -8.59 -28.66
N PHE A 183 -0.71 -7.33 -28.27
CA PHE A 183 0.03 -6.70 -27.18
C PHE A 183 -0.62 -7.00 -25.82
N GLY A 184 0.20 -7.31 -24.82
CA GLY A 184 -0.19 -7.59 -23.45
C GLY A 184 0.97 -7.42 -22.49
N PHE A 185 0.86 -8.07 -21.34
CA PHE A 185 1.88 -8.01 -20.30
C PHE A 185 2.17 -9.41 -19.76
N ARG A 186 3.45 -9.72 -19.61
CA ARG A 186 3.88 -10.86 -18.81
C ARG A 186 3.89 -10.46 -17.36
N CYS A 187 3.05 -11.08 -16.55
CA CYS A 187 2.87 -10.75 -15.15
C CYS A 187 3.41 -11.86 -14.26
N GLY A 188 4.04 -11.46 -13.15
CA GLY A 188 4.54 -12.36 -12.12
C GLY A 188 3.68 -12.30 -10.87
N PHE A 189 3.34 -13.47 -10.32
CA PHE A 189 2.43 -13.66 -9.20
C PHE A 189 3.04 -14.54 -8.12
N LEU A 190 2.60 -14.38 -6.85
CA LEU A 190 3.03 -15.23 -5.74
C LEU A 190 2.50 -16.67 -5.83
N GLY A 191 1.43 -16.88 -6.59
CA GLY A 191 0.77 -18.17 -6.82
C GLY A 191 -0.53 -17.99 -7.59
N LEU A 192 -1.25 -19.10 -7.82
CA LEU A 192 -2.50 -19.08 -8.59
C LEU A 192 -3.60 -18.24 -7.93
N LEU A 193 -3.73 -18.30 -6.61
CA LEU A 193 -4.71 -17.47 -5.89
C LEU A 193 -4.43 -15.96 -6.07
N HIS A 194 -3.17 -15.57 -6.07
CA HIS A 194 -2.79 -14.17 -6.33
C HIS A 194 -3.17 -13.76 -7.75
N LEU A 195 -2.94 -14.64 -8.74
CA LEU A 195 -3.37 -14.43 -10.13
C LEU A 195 -4.89 -14.21 -10.20
N GLU A 196 -5.69 -15.12 -9.63
CA GLU A 196 -7.16 -15.03 -9.63
C GLU A 196 -7.66 -13.71 -8.98
N ILE A 197 -7.04 -13.27 -7.89
CA ILE A 197 -7.38 -12.00 -7.25
C ILE A 197 -7.09 -10.81 -8.15
N ILE A 198 -5.93 -10.79 -8.81
CA ILE A 198 -5.57 -9.70 -9.73
C ILE A 198 -6.48 -9.67 -10.95
N GLU A 199 -6.81 -10.83 -11.53
CA GLU A 199 -7.78 -10.92 -12.64
C GLU A 199 -9.15 -10.37 -12.22
N GLU A 200 -9.67 -10.81 -11.08
CA GLU A 200 -10.96 -10.34 -10.56
C GLU A 200 -10.96 -8.83 -10.27
N ARG A 201 -9.85 -8.28 -9.79
CA ARG A 201 -9.70 -6.84 -9.58
C ARG A 201 -9.65 -6.07 -10.91
N LEU A 202 -8.94 -6.57 -11.91
CA LEU A 202 -8.89 -5.95 -13.23
C LEU A 202 -10.27 -5.93 -13.90
N ASP A 203 -11.05 -6.99 -13.75
CA ASP A 203 -12.43 -7.05 -14.24
C ASP A 203 -13.34 -6.07 -13.46
N ARG A 204 -13.37 -6.15 -12.11
CA ARG A 204 -14.34 -5.39 -11.29
C ARG A 204 -14.00 -3.91 -11.14
N GLU A 205 -12.72 -3.56 -10.96
CA GLU A 205 -12.32 -2.18 -10.68
C GLU A 205 -12.08 -1.38 -11.95
N PHE A 206 -11.73 -2.04 -13.06
CA PHE A 206 -11.32 -1.39 -14.31
C PHE A 206 -12.16 -1.78 -15.52
N ASP A 207 -13.12 -2.70 -15.38
CA ASP A 207 -13.98 -3.20 -16.47
C ASP A 207 -13.19 -3.77 -17.65
N LEU A 208 -12.11 -4.51 -17.38
CA LEU A 208 -11.20 -5.07 -18.35
C LEU A 208 -11.41 -6.57 -18.52
N GLY A 209 -11.94 -6.98 -19.69
CA GLY A 209 -11.97 -8.38 -20.08
C GLY A 209 -10.57 -8.87 -20.49
N LEU A 210 -10.11 -9.97 -19.88
CA LEU A 210 -8.75 -10.49 -20.07
C LEU A 210 -8.71 -11.89 -20.63
N ILE A 211 -7.66 -12.17 -21.38
CA ILE A 211 -7.22 -13.52 -21.78
C ILE A 211 -5.93 -13.80 -21.01
N THR A 212 -5.96 -14.82 -20.16
CA THR A 212 -4.79 -15.27 -19.40
C THR A 212 -4.20 -16.50 -20.04
N THR A 213 -2.88 -16.50 -20.25
CA THR A 213 -2.19 -17.71 -20.71
C THR A 213 -1.95 -18.65 -19.54
N ALA A 214 -1.86 -19.95 -19.83
CA ALA A 214 -1.45 -20.93 -18.82
C ALA A 214 -0.04 -20.60 -18.30
N PRO A 215 0.22 -20.78 -16.99
CA PRO A 215 1.51 -20.58 -16.37
C PRO A 215 2.57 -21.57 -16.89
#